data_861c2fedc4dc46f024a802d48c410c88
#
_entry.id   861c2fedc4dc46f024a802d48c410c88
#
_cell.length_a   1.000
_cell.length_b   1.000
_cell.length_c   1.000
_cell.angle_alpha   90.00
_cell.angle_beta   90.00
_cell.angle_gamma   90.00
#
_symmetry.space_group_name_H-M   'P 1'
#
loop_
_entity.id
_entity.type
_entity.pdbx_description
1 polymer ?
#
loop_
_entity_poly.entity_id
_entity_poly.type
_entity_poly.pdbx_seq_one_letter_code
_entity_poly.pdbx_strand_id
1 'polypeptide(L)'
;MVYQHQGSCASAGDTLELLAFDDEFDPLAVDDSEIDQEWMDDENPYDTIDYPTMRNMPETVHHDPVYSPARQGSATEALQALIVRNPNRRPVLLNIIGLCEGGCASSIISERVDEWQRDNWSVYAPMTLCRMLERAGALALEMPDVSEEHESAEEGVAYQEIRETVDPVWRATPEALALRAEYLAGKSFRAVVLGSDEARYAEVYAAVMEALEEAPRKLDAIESLTDAMEITKSPRRFGQHFIDVLETCDCVIWGDGAWNLTDLGRAMLAELKSAKEA
;
A
#
# COMPACT_ATOMS: atom_id res chain seq x y z
N MET A 1 38.77 8.57 46.90
CA MET A 1 37.54 8.39 47.70
C MET A 1 36.60 7.55 46.86
N VAL A 2 36.47 6.28 47.26
CA VAL A 2 35.67 5.28 46.58
C VAL A 2 34.35 5.16 47.39
N TYR A 3 33.23 5.48 46.79
CA TYR A 3 31.94 5.17 47.36
C TYR A 3 31.43 3.83 46.78
N GLN A 4 31.55 2.80 47.59
CA GLN A 4 30.81 1.54 47.38
C GLN A 4 29.38 1.72 47.91
N HIS A 5 28.40 1.64 47.04
CA HIS A 5 27.03 1.36 47.43
C HIS A 5 26.77 -0.14 47.28
N GLN A 6 26.81 -0.83 48.37
CA GLN A 6 26.20 -2.14 48.51
C GLN A 6 24.67 -1.96 48.66
N GLY A 7 23.95 -2.23 47.60
CA GLY A 7 22.51 -2.42 47.63
C GLY A 7 22.20 -3.90 47.82
N SER A 8 21.81 -4.24 49.05
CA SER A 8 21.26 -5.56 49.39
C SER A 8 19.96 -5.78 48.65
N CYS A 9 19.94 -6.71 47.68
CA CYS A 9 18.70 -7.28 47.13
C CYS A 9 18.15 -8.25 48.17
N ALA A 10 17.18 -7.77 48.96
CA ALA A 10 16.32 -8.64 49.74
C ALA A 10 15.49 -9.47 48.74
N SER A 11 15.71 -10.77 48.77
CA SER A 11 14.85 -11.76 48.17
C SER A 11 13.53 -11.77 48.93
N ALA A 12 12.55 -11.03 48.48
CA ALA A 12 11.17 -11.23 48.88
C ALA A 12 10.65 -12.40 48.01
N GLY A 13 10.65 -13.56 48.62
CA GLY A 13 9.84 -14.68 48.15
C GLY A 13 8.37 -14.35 48.43
N ASP A 14 7.79 -13.55 47.56
CA ASP A 14 6.34 -13.49 47.46
C ASP A 14 5.89 -14.80 46.80
N THR A 15 5.60 -15.78 47.65
CA THR A 15 4.64 -16.79 47.28
C THR A 15 3.38 -16.04 46.88
N LEU A 16 3.11 -15.96 45.58
CA LEU A 16 1.77 -15.76 45.08
C LEU A 16 0.94 -16.88 45.73
N GLU A 17 0.28 -16.56 46.83
CA GLU A 17 -0.89 -17.33 47.25
C GLU A 17 -1.81 -17.27 46.01
N LEU A 18 -1.84 -18.38 45.29
CA LEU A 18 -2.92 -18.66 44.36
C LEU A 18 -4.18 -18.47 45.23
N LEU A 19 -4.86 -17.35 45.06
CA LEU A 19 -6.22 -17.18 45.51
C LEU A 19 -6.92 -18.43 44.99
N ALA A 20 -7.28 -19.31 45.96
CA ALA A 20 -8.11 -20.45 45.64
C ALA A 20 -9.32 -19.85 44.91
N PHE A 21 -9.41 -20.09 43.62
CA PHE A 21 -10.62 -19.79 42.86
C PHE A 21 -11.70 -20.53 43.59
N ASP A 22 -12.66 -19.77 44.10
CA ASP A 22 -13.86 -20.32 44.73
C ASP A 22 -14.50 -21.20 43.65
N ASP A 23 -14.44 -22.51 43.80
CA ASP A 23 -14.98 -23.48 42.82
C ASP A 23 -16.50 -23.31 42.62
N GLU A 24 -17.14 -22.39 43.41
CA GLU A 24 -18.54 -22.02 43.26
C GLU A 24 -18.78 -20.91 42.22
N PHE A 25 -17.75 -20.18 41.76
CA PHE A 25 -17.91 -19.14 40.74
C PHE A 25 -17.37 -19.62 39.39
N ASP A 26 -18.21 -20.29 38.65
CA ASP A 26 -17.99 -20.50 37.21
C ASP A 26 -18.58 -19.31 36.46
N PRO A 27 -17.74 -18.41 35.91
CA PRO A 27 -18.25 -17.27 35.14
C PRO A 27 -18.93 -17.68 33.84
N LEU A 28 -18.89 -18.96 33.47
CA LEU A 28 -19.57 -19.53 32.31
C LEU A 28 -20.78 -20.36 32.68
N ALA A 29 -20.98 -20.66 33.99
CA ALA A 29 -22.20 -21.27 34.51
C ALA A 29 -23.26 -20.16 34.63
N VAL A 30 -23.79 -19.71 33.51
CA VAL A 30 -25.00 -18.89 33.50
C VAL A 30 -26.13 -19.85 33.87
N ASP A 31 -26.70 -19.65 35.08
CA ASP A 31 -27.92 -20.35 35.46
C ASP A 31 -29.02 -19.90 34.48
N ASP A 32 -29.37 -20.79 33.54
CA ASP A 32 -30.42 -20.54 32.55
C ASP A 32 -31.78 -20.15 33.19
N SER A 33 -31.93 -20.32 34.53
CA SER A 33 -33.10 -19.89 35.26
C SER A 33 -33.09 -18.41 35.67
N GLU A 34 -31.93 -17.75 35.66
CA GLU A 34 -31.76 -16.32 35.94
C GLU A 34 -31.61 -15.44 34.68
N ILE A 35 -31.61 -16.04 33.51
CA ILE A 35 -31.81 -15.28 32.28
C ILE A 35 -33.26 -14.82 32.33
N ASP A 36 -33.45 -13.62 32.84
CA ASP A 36 -34.77 -12.99 32.87
C ASP A 36 -35.38 -13.10 31.47
N GLN A 37 -36.51 -13.79 31.39
CA GLN A 37 -37.29 -13.88 30.14
C GLN A 37 -37.66 -12.49 29.59
N GLU A 38 -37.51 -11.45 30.38
CA GLU A 38 -37.64 -10.05 29.99
C GLU A 38 -36.65 -9.62 28.86
N TRP A 39 -35.53 -10.33 28.71
CA TRP A 39 -34.59 -10.07 27.59
C TRP A 39 -35.00 -10.79 26.29
N MET A 40 -35.97 -11.67 26.39
CA MET A 40 -36.51 -12.38 25.22
C MET A 40 -37.86 -11.81 24.75
N ASP A 41 -38.41 -10.84 25.48
CA ASP A 41 -39.58 -10.13 24.96
C ASP A 41 -39.19 -9.29 23.74
N ASP A 42 -40.00 -9.37 22.71
CA ASP A 42 -39.84 -8.82 21.34
C ASP A 42 -39.59 -7.29 21.26
N GLU A 43 -39.31 -6.63 22.37
CA GLU A 43 -39.03 -5.20 22.47
C GLU A 43 -37.61 -4.91 22.95
N ASN A 44 -36.62 -5.66 22.45
CA ASN A 44 -35.24 -5.24 22.65
C ASN A 44 -35.06 -3.84 22.00
N PRO A 45 -34.79 -2.78 22.80
CA PRO A 45 -34.63 -1.43 22.23
C PRO A 45 -33.51 -1.32 21.21
N TYR A 46 -32.64 -2.34 21.10
CA TYR A 46 -31.61 -2.43 20.05
C TYR A 46 -32.16 -3.06 18.76
N ASP A 47 -33.30 -3.76 18.77
CA ASP A 47 -33.96 -4.25 17.55
C ASP A 47 -34.70 -3.12 16.81
N THR A 48 -34.94 -1.97 17.45
CA THR A 48 -35.44 -0.75 16.80
C THR A 48 -34.34 0.08 16.14
N ILE A 49 -33.09 -0.19 16.42
CA ILE A 49 -31.98 0.35 15.65
C ILE A 49 -31.88 -0.50 14.40
N ASP A 50 -32.44 0.03 13.33
CA ASP A 50 -32.40 -0.58 12.00
C ASP A 50 -30.93 -0.58 11.52
N TYR A 51 -30.10 -1.40 12.16
CA TYR A 51 -28.80 -1.74 11.62
C TYR A 51 -29.06 -2.41 10.28
N PRO A 52 -28.58 -1.87 9.17
CA PRO A 52 -28.74 -2.50 7.89
C PRO A 52 -28.09 -3.88 7.99
N THR A 53 -28.91 -4.90 8.30
CA THR A 53 -28.46 -6.28 8.23
C THR A 53 -28.10 -6.56 6.77
N MET A 54 -27.11 -7.41 6.53
CA MET A 54 -26.71 -7.76 5.16
C MET A 54 -27.89 -8.22 4.29
N ARG A 55 -29.00 -8.65 4.88
CA ARG A 55 -30.24 -9.03 4.19
C ARG A 55 -31.09 -7.84 3.76
N ASN A 56 -30.98 -6.72 4.44
CA ASN A 56 -31.77 -5.50 4.17
C ASN A 56 -30.96 -4.44 3.44
N MET A 57 -29.67 -4.68 3.19
CA MET A 57 -28.86 -3.80 2.36
C MET A 57 -29.37 -3.88 0.92
N PRO A 58 -29.72 -2.76 0.28
CA PRO A 58 -29.99 -2.75 -1.15
C PRO A 58 -28.83 -3.42 -1.88
N GLU A 59 -29.13 -4.21 -2.89
CA GLU A 59 -28.14 -4.95 -3.68
C GLU A 59 -26.99 -4.05 -4.19
N THR A 60 -27.26 -2.75 -4.34
CA THR A 60 -26.31 -1.70 -4.67
C THR A 60 -25.31 -1.36 -3.56
N VAL A 61 -25.59 -1.71 -2.29
CA VAL A 61 -24.69 -1.45 -1.14
C VAL A 61 -23.73 -2.60 -0.92
N HIS A 62 -24.02 -3.80 -1.44
CA HIS A 62 -23.07 -4.90 -1.50
C HIS A 62 -21.91 -4.65 -2.47
N HIS A 63 -22.05 -3.65 -3.31
CA HIS A 63 -20.95 -3.10 -4.07
C HIS A 63 -20.38 -1.95 -3.26
N ASP A 64 -19.35 -2.21 -2.46
CA ASP A 64 -18.54 -1.16 -1.87
C ASP A 64 -18.21 -0.15 -2.99
N PRO A 65 -18.69 1.10 -2.93
CA PRO A 65 -18.44 2.08 -3.99
C PRO A 65 -16.95 2.36 -4.19
N VAL A 66 -16.10 2.03 -3.19
CA VAL A 66 -14.65 2.01 -3.32
C VAL A 66 -14.20 0.85 -4.22
N TYR A 67 -14.98 -0.22 -4.29
CA TYR A 67 -14.66 -1.44 -5.01
C TYR A 67 -15.52 -1.71 -6.24
N SER A 68 -16.58 -0.96 -6.46
CA SER A 68 -17.34 -1.01 -7.71
C SER A 68 -16.97 0.18 -8.58
N PRO A 69 -16.10 0.02 -9.55
CA PRO A 69 -16.02 1.01 -10.60
C PRO A 69 -17.31 0.86 -11.43
N ALA A 70 -18.24 1.77 -11.28
CA ALA A 70 -18.93 2.19 -12.47
C ALA A 70 -17.78 2.62 -13.39
N ARG A 71 -17.45 1.83 -14.42
CA ARG A 71 -16.47 2.20 -15.46
C ARG A 71 -16.99 3.43 -16.18
N GLN A 72 -16.86 4.59 -15.56
CA GLN A 72 -17.05 5.88 -16.19
C GLN A 72 -15.68 6.23 -16.79
N GLY A 73 -15.51 5.99 -18.07
CA GLY A 73 -14.29 6.29 -18.79
C GLY A 73 -13.64 5.08 -19.47
N SER A 74 -12.57 5.32 -20.18
CA SER A 74 -11.73 4.28 -20.76
C SER A 74 -10.93 3.55 -19.67
N ALA A 75 -10.50 2.30 -19.95
CA ALA A 75 -9.64 1.56 -19.02
C ALA A 75 -8.36 2.37 -18.70
N THR A 76 -7.83 3.11 -19.66
CA THR A 76 -6.66 3.98 -19.46
C THR A 76 -6.92 5.11 -18.47
N GLU A 77 -8.12 5.74 -18.50
CA GLU A 77 -8.49 6.80 -17.55
C GLU A 77 -8.67 6.25 -16.13
N ALA A 78 -9.31 5.08 -16.00
CA ALA A 78 -9.47 4.43 -14.70
C ALA A 78 -8.12 4.05 -14.09
N LEU A 79 -7.21 3.51 -14.89
CA LEU A 79 -5.87 3.17 -14.45
C LEU A 79 -5.05 4.42 -14.09
N GLN A 80 -5.11 5.46 -14.90
CA GLN A 80 -4.44 6.73 -14.60
C GLN A 80 -4.97 7.33 -13.30
N ALA A 81 -6.28 7.31 -13.08
CA ALA A 81 -6.89 7.77 -11.84
C ALA A 81 -6.43 6.96 -10.62
N LEU A 82 -6.32 5.62 -10.76
CA LEU A 82 -5.80 4.75 -9.71
C LEU A 82 -4.37 5.13 -9.33
N ILE A 83 -3.49 5.29 -10.32
CA ILE A 83 -2.07 5.63 -10.13
C ILE A 83 -1.92 7.02 -9.48
N VAL A 84 -2.68 8.02 -9.93
CA VAL A 84 -2.62 9.40 -9.40
C VAL A 84 -3.13 9.47 -7.95
N ARG A 85 -4.19 8.72 -7.62
CA ARG A 85 -4.76 8.70 -6.25
C ARG A 85 -3.90 7.96 -5.23
N ASN A 86 -2.94 7.15 -5.68
CA ASN A 86 -2.10 6.34 -4.81
C ASN A 86 -0.60 6.63 -5.03
N PRO A 87 -0.12 7.87 -4.78
CA PRO A 87 1.27 8.24 -5.06
C PRO A 87 2.26 7.35 -4.30
N ASN A 88 2.02 7.09 -3.01
CA ASN A 88 2.90 6.28 -2.16
C ASN A 88 2.96 4.79 -2.58
N ARG A 89 1.97 4.30 -3.34
CA ARG A 89 1.91 2.92 -3.83
C ARG A 89 2.21 2.81 -5.32
N ARG A 90 2.37 3.94 -5.98
CA ARG A 90 2.65 3.98 -7.42
C ARG A 90 3.81 3.08 -7.82
N PRO A 91 4.98 3.13 -7.16
CA PRO A 91 6.10 2.28 -7.52
C PRO A 91 5.73 0.80 -7.49
N VAL A 92 5.01 0.35 -6.44
CA VAL A 92 4.58 -1.05 -6.31
C VAL A 92 3.58 -1.42 -7.40
N LEU A 93 2.58 -0.57 -7.68
CA LEU A 93 1.59 -0.81 -8.73
C LEU A 93 2.24 -0.91 -10.12
N LEU A 94 3.17 -0.01 -10.43
CA LEU A 94 3.93 -0.03 -11.69
C LEU A 94 4.85 -1.25 -11.79
N ASN A 95 5.43 -1.70 -10.68
CA ASN A 95 6.25 -2.89 -10.64
C ASN A 95 5.42 -4.16 -10.86
N ILE A 96 4.21 -4.26 -10.28
CA ILE A 96 3.28 -5.38 -10.55
C ILE A 96 2.93 -5.43 -12.04
N ILE A 97 2.58 -4.29 -12.66
CA ILE A 97 2.30 -4.24 -14.10
C ILE A 97 3.48 -4.76 -14.90
N GLY A 98 4.71 -4.34 -14.57
CA GLY A 98 5.91 -4.81 -15.25
C GLY A 98 6.18 -6.31 -15.05
N LEU A 99 5.96 -6.82 -13.84
CA LEU A 99 6.14 -8.24 -13.53
C LEU A 99 5.15 -9.12 -14.30
N CYS A 100 3.96 -8.60 -14.58
CA CYS A 100 2.90 -9.30 -15.28
C CYS A 100 2.95 -9.16 -16.82
N GLU A 101 3.99 -8.54 -17.41
CA GLU A 101 4.12 -8.34 -18.87
C GLU A 101 4.03 -9.67 -19.64
N GLY A 102 4.77 -10.69 -19.20
CA GLY A 102 4.74 -12.03 -19.79
C GLY A 102 3.73 -13.00 -19.17
N GLY A 103 2.96 -12.54 -18.18
CA GLY A 103 2.17 -13.39 -17.30
C GLY A 103 2.97 -13.83 -16.07
N CYS A 104 2.38 -13.70 -14.88
CA CYS A 104 3.02 -14.02 -13.61
C CYS A 104 2.04 -14.71 -12.66
N ALA A 105 2.50 -15.77 -12.00
CA ALA A 105 1.72 -16.52 -11.02
C ALA A 105 1.47 -15.69 -9.76
N SER A 106 0.31 -15.87 -9.12
CA SER A 106 -0.08 -15.13 -7.91
C SER A 106 0.91 -15.30 -6.75
N SER A 107 1.47 -16.48 -6.60
CA SER A 107 2.49 -16.78 -5.57
C SER A 107 3.75 -15.91 -5.75
N ILE A 108 4.25 -15.81 -6.98
CA ILE A 108 5.45 -15.02 -7.31
C ILE A 108 5.16 -13.52 -7.08
N ILE A 109 3.97 -13.04 -7.47
CA ILE A 109 3.57 -11.65 -7.23
C ILE A 109 3.53 -11.38 -5.72
N SER A 110 2.96 -12.30 -4.94
CA SER A 110 2.88 -12.15 -3.49
C SER A 110 4.25 -11.99 -2.85
N GLU A 111 5.20 -12.87 -3.18
CA GLU A 111 6.56 -12.81 -2.67
C GLU A 111 7.24 -11.46 -3.02
N ARG A 112 7.12 -11.02 -4.28
CA ARG A 112 7.74 -9.78 -4.73
C ARG A 112 7.12 -8.55 -4.11
N VAL A 113 5.81 -8.50 -4.00
CA VAL A 113 5.10 -7.37 -3.39
C VAL A 113 5.43 -7.27 -1.90
N ASP A 114 5.51 -8.38 -1.18
CA ASP A 114 5.91 -8.40 0.23
C ASP A 114 7.35 -7.88 0.39
N GLU A 115 8.26 -8.22 -0.54
CA GLU A 115 9.61 -7.66 -0.57
C GLU A 115 9.61 -6.14 -0.79
N TRP A 116 8.87 -5.64 -1.77
CA TRP A 116 8.79 -4.21 -2.09
C TRP A 116 8.09 -3.38 -1.01
N GLN A 117 7.24 -3.99 -0.18
CA GLN A 117 6.51 -3.33 0.89
C GLN A 117 7.14 -3.54 2.28
N ARG A 118 8.28 -4.21 2.38
CA ARG A 118 8.90 -4.62 3.65
C ARG A 118 9.04 -3.46 4.64
N ASP A 119 9.42 -2.28 4.15
CA ASP A 119 9.68 -1.10 4.96
C ASP A 119 8.51 -0.10 4.97
N ASN A 120 7.37 -0.48 4.38
CA ASN A 120 6.19 0.37 4.31
C ASN A 120 5.22 0.10 5.46
N TRP A 121 4.79 1.17 6.14
CA TRP A 121 3.80 1.09 7.22
C TRP A 121 2.39 0.74 6.74
N SER A 122 2.06 1.05 5.51
CA SER A 122 0.75 0.80 4.92
C SER A 122 0.83 -0.34 3.93
N VAL A 123 0.67 -1.54 4.42
CA VAL A 123 0.74 -2.77 3.64
C VAL A 123 -0.65 -3.11 3.11
N TYR A 124 -0.77 -3.24 1.79
CA TYR A 124 -1.91 -3.91 1.17
C TYR A 124 -1.53 -5.35 0.84
N ALA A 125 -2.45 -6.28 1.10
CA ALA A 125 -2.24 -7.65 0.64
C ALA A 125 -1.98 -7.68 -0.89
N PRO A 126 -0.99 -8.44 -1.36
CA PRO A 126 -0.58 -8.46 -2.77
C PRO A 126 -1.74 -8.66 -3.73
N MET A 127 -2.63 -9.60 -3.43
CA MET A 127 -3.79 -9.88 -4.26
C MET A 127 -4.83 -8.74 -4.26
N THR A 128 -4.89 -7.94 -3.21
CA THR A 128 -5.73 -6.72 -3.19
C THR A 128 -5.23 -5.72 -4.23
N LEU A 129 -3.91 -5.52 -4.33
CA LEU A 129 -3.31 -4.65 -5.35
C LEU A 129 -3.56 -5.18 -6.77
N CYS A 130 -3.43 -6.51 -6.98
CA CYS A 130 -3.75 -7.13 -8.26
C CYS A 130 -5.23 -6.92 -8.64
N ARG A 131 -6.15 -7.09 -7.69
CA ARG A 131 -7.57 -6.84 -7.91
C ARG A 131 -7.89 -5.36 -8.18
N MET A 132 -7.20 -4.44 -7.54
CA MET A 132 -7.31 -3.00 -7.85
C MET A 132 -6.88 -2.71 -9.30
N LEU A 133 -5.76 -3.29 -9.74
CA LEU A 133 -5.26 -3.17 -11.11
C LEU A 133 -6.18 -3.85 -12.13
N GLU A 134 -6.73 -5.03 -11.82
CA GLU A 134 -7.72 -5.72 -12.65
C GLU A 134 -8.96 -4.87 -12.87
N ARG A 135 -9.52 -4.31 -11.79
CA ARG A 135 -10.68 -3.42 -11.85
C ARG A 135 -10.43 -2.16 -12.66
N ALA A 136 -9.21 -1.64 -12.58
CA ALA A 136 -8.77 -0.51 -13.41
C ALA A 136 -8.47 -0.91 -14.86
N GLY A 137 -8.56 -2.20 -15.23
CA GLY A 137 -8.29 -2.70 -16.57
C GLY A 137 -6.80 -2.83 -16.90
N ALA A 138 -5.93 -2.86 -15.89
CA ALA A 138 -4.49 -3.00 -16.07
C ALA A 138 -4.02 -4.45 -16.14
N LEU A 139 -4.71 -5.34 -15.41
CA LEU A 139 -4.40 -6.76 -15.38
C LEU A 139 -5.62 -7.58 -15.79
N ALA A 140 -5.36 -8.72 -16.40
CA ALA A 140 -6.31 -9.79 -16.64
C ALA A 140 -5.89 -11.02 -15.84
N LEU A 141 -6.87 -11.68 -15.19
CA LEU A 141 -6.66 -12.93 -14.49
C LEU A 141 -6.92 -14.09 -15.47
N GLU A 142 -5.91 -14.90 -15.68
CA GLU A 142 -6.00 -16.13 -16.47
C GLU A 142 -6.04 -17.32 -15.49
N MET A 143 -7.17 -18.02 -15.49
CA MET A 143 -7.26 -19.30 -14.78
C MET A 143 -6.72 -20.38 -15.70
N PRO A 144 -5.71 -21.15 -15.27
CA PRO A 144 -5.25 -22.28 -16.07
C PRO A 144 -6.41 -23.26 -16.28
N ASP A 145 -6.54 -23.75 -17.50
CA ASP A 145 -7.58 -24.73 -17.85
C ASP A 145 -7.26 -26.05 -17.15
N VAL A 146 -8.01 -26.35 -16.09
CA VAL A 146 -7.93 -27.63 -15.38
C VAL A 146 -8.90 -28.60 -16.04
N SER A 147 -8.76 -28.82 -17.34
CA SER A 147 -9.48 -29.85 -18.08
C SER A 147 -8.60 -31.10 -18.18
N GLU A 148 -8.35 -31.78 -17.06
CA GLU A 148 -8.09 -33.20 -17.10
C GLU A 148 -9.33 -33.91 -16.63
N GLU A 149 -10.17 -34.29 -17.60
CA GLU A 149 -11.18 -35.30 -17.42
C GLU A 149 -10.47 -36.63 -17.11
N HIS A 150 -10.21 -36.89 -15.84
CA HIS A 150 -9.91 -38.25 -15.41
C HIS A 150 -11.27 -38.97 -15.22
N GLU A 151 -11.68 -39.72 -16.25
CA GLU A 151 -12.64 -40.81 -16.09
C GLU A 151 -12.01 -41.87 -15.17
N SER A 152 -12.17 -41.73 -13.86
CA SER A 152 -11.89 -42.82 -12.94
C SER A 152 -13.13 -43.72 -12.90
N ALA A 153 -13.13 -44.76 -13.74
CA ALA A 153 -14.05 -45.85 -13.66
C ALA A 153 -13.64 -46.81 -12.54
N GLU A 154 -13.92 -46.47 -11.28
CA GLU A 154 -14.06 -47.46 -10.21
C GLU A 154 -15.27 -47.14 -9.35
N GLU A 155 -16.31 -47.96 -9.50
CA GLU A 155 -17.51 -47.91 -8.69
C GLU A 155 -17.18 -48.13 -7.21
N GLY A 156 -17.54 -47.17 -6.36
CA GLY A 156 -17.85 -47.41 -4.95
C GLY A 156 -16.99 -46.70 -3.89
N VAL A 157 -16.01 -45.87 -4.20
CA VAL A 157 -15.31 -45.12 -3.19
C VAL A 157 -15.25 -43.64 -3.59
N ALA A 158 -15.92 -42.79 -2.83
CA ALA A 158 -15.84 -41.35 -3.00
C ALA A 158 -14.47 -40.87 -2.49
N TYR A 159 -13.49 -40.74 -3.37
CA TYR A 159 -12.26 -40.05 -3.07
C TYR A 159 -12.51 -38.54 -3.21
N GLN A 160 -12.29 -37.80 -2.16
CA GLN A 160 -12.17 -36.38 -2.26
C GLN A 160 -10.78 -36.08 -2.86
N GLU A 161 -10.69 -35.98 -4.18
CA GLU A 161 -9.48 -35.51 -4.82
C GLU A 161 -9.17 -34.10 -4.30
N ILE A 162 -8.09 -33.98 -3.56
CA ILE A 162 -7.50 -32.67 -3.26
C ILE A 162 -6.89 -32.22 -4.59
N ARG A 163 -7.68 -31.46 -5.37
CA ARG A 163 -7.17 -30.81 -6.57
C ARG A 163 -6.04 -29.88 -6.13
N GLU A 164 -4.86 -30.07 -6.70
CA GLU A 164 -3.79 -29.09 -6.57
C GLU A 164 -4.38 -27.72 -6.91
N THR A 165 -4.27 -26.77 -5.98
CA THR A 165 -4.75 -25.41 -6.20
C THR A 165 -3.87 -24.80 -7.28
N VAL A 166 -4.41 -24.74 -8.48
CA VAL A 166 -3.70 -24.12 -9.62
C VAL A 166 -3.50 -22.65 -9.31
N ASP A 167 -2.24 -22.23 -9.35
CA ASP A 167 -1.88 -20.84 -9.07
C ASP A 167 -2.33 -19.94 -10.25
N PRO A 168 -3.26 -19.00 -10.03
CA PRO A 168 -3.77 -18.17 -11.11
C PRO A 168 -2.67 -17.27 -11.67
N VAL A 169 -2.72 -17.03 -12.98
CA VAL A 169 -1.75 -16.19 -13.69
C VAL A 169 -2.34 -14.82 -14.00
N TRP A 170 -1.62 -13.78 -13.68
CA TRP A 170 -1.97 -12.41 -13.99
C TRP A 170 -1.17 -11.93 -15.21
N ARG A 171 -1.85 -11.27 -16.14
CA ARG A 171 -1.23 -10.71 -17.35
C ARG A 171 -1.53 -9.23 -17.47
N ALA A 172 -0.49 -8.42 -17.73
CA ALA A 172 -0.66 -6.99 -17.95
C ALA A 172 -1.27 -6.71 -19.34
N THR A 173 -2.17 -5.72 -19.39
CA THR A 173 -2.74 -5.26 -20.64
C THR A 173 -1.74 -4.35 -21.39
N PRO A 174 -1.82 -4.25 -22.73
CA PRO A 174 -0.95 -3.36 -23.50
C PRO A 174 -1.05 -1.90 -23.07
N GLU A 175 -2.27 -1.45 -22.71
CA GLU A 175 -2.53 -0.09 -22.22
C GLU A 175 -1.83 0.19 -20.89
N ALA A 176 -1.81 -0.80 -20.00
CA ALA A 176 -1.12 -0.68 -18.72
C ALA A 176 0.40 -0.62 -18.89
N LEU A 177 0.95 -1.41 -19.80
CA LEU A 177 2.38 -1.38 -20.13
C LEU A 177 2.78 -0.05 -20.78
N ALA A 178 1.94 0.50 -21.65
CA ALA A 178 2.17 1.81 -22.25
C ALA A 178 2.15 2.92 -21.17
N LEU A 179 1.16 2.92 -20.28
CA LEU A 179 1.09 3.88 -19.19
C LEU A 179 2.28 3.75 -18.23
N ARG A 180 2.68 2.53 -17.89
CA ARG A 180 3.89 2.28 -17.09
C ARG A 180 5.13 2.89 -17.74
N ALA A 181 5.31 2.70 -19.05
CA ALA A 181 6.44 3.27 -19.78
C ALA A 181 6.45 4.81 -19.70
N GLU A 182 5.28 5.47 -19.81
CA GLU A 182 5.17 6.92 -19.66
C GLU A 182 5.58 7.40 -18.24
N TYR A 183 5.16 6.70 -17.19
CA TYR A 183 5.57 7.05 -15.82
C TYR A 183 7.07 6.85 -15.61
N LEU A 184 7.62 5.74 -16.07
CA LEU A 184 9.07 5.48 -16.01
C LEU A 184 9.89 6.45 -16.87
N ALA A 185 9.27 7.07 -17.88
CA ALA A 185 9.87 8.14 -18.66
C ALA A 185 9.71 9.54 -18.02
N GLY A 186 9.18 9.66 -16.81
CA GLY A 186 9.08 10.93 -16.07
C GLY A 186 7.81 11.73 -16.32
N LYS A 187 6.70 11.09 -16.70
CA LYS A 187 5.41 11.76 -16.92
C LYS A 187 4.98 12.62 -15.72
N SER A 188 5.09 12.09 -14.48
CA SER A 188 4.73 12.82 -13.27
C SER A 188 5.59 14.08 -13.10
N PHE A 189 6.91 13.95 -13.26
CA PHE A 189 7.83 15.07 -13.12
C PHE A 189 7.53 16.18 -14.13
N ARG A 190 7.36 15.84 -15.40
CA ARG A 190 7.04 16.84 -16.43
C ARG A 190 5.71 17.53 -16.17
N ALA A 191 4.69 16.80 -15.74
CA ALA A 191 3.39 17.38 -15.45
C ALA A 191 3.41 18.32 -14.24
N VAL A 192 4.10 17.93 -13.16
CA VAL A 192 4.12 18.67 -11.91
C VAL A 192 5.19 19.75 -11.91
N VAL A 193 6.45 19.42 -12.23
CA VAL A 193 7.58 20.34 -12.12
C VAL A 193 7.70 21.26 -13.33
N LEU A 194 7.46 20.75 -14.55
CA LEU A 194 7.62 21.57 -15.76
C LEU A 194 6.31 22.12 -16.32
N GLY A 195 5.17 21.46 -16.03
CA GLY A 195 3.87 21.81 -16.59
C GLY A 195 2.94 22.61 -15.68
N SER A 196 3.38 22.98 -14.49
CA SER A 196 2.58 23.74 -13.51
C SER A 196 3.27 25.01 -13.01
N ASP A 197 2.70 25.66 -12.01
CA ASP A 197 3.31 26.82 -11.34
C ASP A 197 4.66 26.49 -10.67
N GLU A 198 4.97 25.22 -10.47
CA GLU A 198 6.26 24.77 -9.94
C GLU A 198 7.42 24.98 -10.94
N ALA A 199 7.13 25.15 -12.22
CA ALA A 199 8.14 25.40 -13.26
C ALA A 199 9.05 26.59 -12.95
N ARG A 200 8.56 27.59 -12.22
CA ARG A 200 9.36 28.74 -11.76
C ARG A 200 10.48 28.32 -10.80
N TYR A 201 10.34 27.20 -10.12
CA TYR A 201 11.34 26.66 -9.19
C TYR A 201 12.26 25.60 -9.83
N ALA A 202 12.26 25.46 -11.16
CA ALA A 202 13.07 24.47 -11.87
C ALA A 202 14.56 24.49 -11.46
N GLU A 203 15.11 25.68 -11.21
CA GLU A 203 16.50 25.82 -10.72
C GLU A 203 16.69 25.28 -9.29
N VAL A 204 15.67 25.39 -8.44
CA VAL A 204 15.72 24.85 -7.07
C VAL A 204 15.68 23.33 -7.12
N TYR A 205 14.77 22.76 -7.93
CA TYR A 205 14.69 21.32 -8.16
C TYR A 205 16.00 20.77 -8.72
N ALA A 206 16.60 21.44 -9.70
CA ALA A 206 17.89 21.06 -10.24
C ALA A 206 18.99 21.07 -9.16
N ALA A 207 19.08 22.12 -8.35
CA ALA A 207 20.10 22.24 -7.29
C ALA A 207 19.91 21.17 -6.20
N VAL A 208 18.67 20.87 -5.79
CA VAL A 208 18.36 19.80 -4.83
C VAL A 208 18.77 18.43 -5.40
N MET A 209 18.38 18.15 -6.66
CA MET A 209 18.71 16.88 -7.31
C MET A 209 20.23 16.74 -7.55
N GLU A 210 20.95 17.80 -7.87
CA GLU A 210 22.42 17.83 -7.98
C GLU A 210 23.09 17.48 -6.65
N ALA A 211 22.63 18.11 -5.56
CA ALA A 211 23.14 17.82 -4.23
C ALA A 211 22.89 16.35 -3.81
N LEU A 212 21.75 15.76 -4.24
CA LEU A 212 21.43 14.35 -4.01
C LEU A 212 22.18 13.41 -4.96
N GLU A 213 22.56 13.86 -6.15
CA GLU A 213 23.40 13.10 -7.08
C GLU A 213 24.82 12.93 -6.53
N GLU A 214 25.36 13.96 -5.87
CA GLU A 214 26.67 13.92 -5.23
C GLU A 214 26.72 12.93 -4.05
N ALA A 215 25.72 13.01 -3.17
CA ALA A 215 25.58 12.11 -2.01
C ALA A 215 24.17 12.16 -1.41
N PRO A 216 23.71 11.09 -0.73
CA PRO A 216 22.50 11.13 0.08
C PRO A 216 22.52 12.28 1.10
N ARG A 217 21.38 12.99 1.26
CA ARG A 217 21.26 14.16 2.14
C ARG A 217 20.10 14.02 3.11
N LYS A 218 20.29 14.56 4.32
CA LYS A 218 19.20 14.78 5.27
C LYS A 218 18.44 16.06 4.93
N LEU A 219 17.24 16.18 5.43
CA LEU A 219 16.38 17.34 5.19
C LEU A 219 17.05 18.66 5.56
N ASP A 220 17.73 18.75 6.70
CA ASP A 220 18.41 19.97 7.17
C ASP A 220 19.42 20.53 6.15
N ALA A 221 20.12 19.62 5.45
CA ALA A 221 21.07 20.02 4.41
C ALA A 221 20.36 20.57 3.16
N ILE A 222 19.22 19.98 2.83
CA ILE A 222 18.37 20.43 1.70
C ILE A 222 17.70 21.76 2.05
N GLU A 223 17.22 21.94 3.27
CA GLU A 223 16.68 23.21 3.75
C GLU A 223 17.72 24.32 3.70
N SER A 224 18.95 24.05 4.17
CA SER A 224 20.04 25.01 4.10
C SER A 224 20.37 25.43 2.66
N LEU A 225 20.31 24.49 1.71
CA LEU A 225 20.51 24.75 0.29
C LEU A 225 19.39 25.63 -0.28
N THR A 226 18.14 25.25 -0.03
CA THR A 226 16.98 25.96 -0.57
C THR A 226 16.80 27.34 0.06
N ASP A 227 17.08 27.52 1.35
CA ASP A 227 17.03 28.80 2.06
C ASP A 227 18.04 29.82 1.55
N ALA A 228 19.15 29.36 0.97
CA ALA A 228 20.14 30.24 0.34
C ALA A 228 19.65 30.86 -0.98
N MET A 229 18.60 30.30 -1.59
CA MET A 229 18.09 30.73 -2.89
C MET A 229 17.01 31.83 -2.72
N GLU A 230 17.16 32.95 -3.44
CA GLU A 230 16.24 34.08 -3.29
C GLU A 230 14.79 33.77 -3.72
N ILE A 231 14.63 32.91 -4.73
CA ILE A 231 13.32 32.55 -5.28
C ILE A 231 12.44 31.79 -4.27
N THR A 232 13.03 31.14 -3.28
CA THR A 232 12.31 30.39 -2.22
C THR A 232 11.84 31.28 -1.07
N LYS A 233 12.23 32.55 -1.04
CA LYS A 233 11.91 33.49 0.03
C LYS A 233 10.56 34.19 -0.19
N SER A 234 10.12 34.37 -1.45
CA SER A 234 8.87 35.07 -1.76
C SER A 234 8.15 34.45 -2.97
N PRO A 235 7.09 33.67 -2.75
CA PRO A 235 6.56 33.20 -1.47
C PRO A 235 7.51 32.22 -0.78
N ARG A 236 7.49 32.22 0.55
CA ARG A 236 8.34 31.30 1.31
C ARG A 236 8.03 29.84 0.98
N ARG A 237 9.06 29.08 0.57
CA ARG A 237 9.03 27.65 0.36
C ARG A 237 10.15 27.01 1.15
N PHE A 238 9.85 25.92 1.84
CA PHE A 238 10.81 25.15 2.65
C PHE A 238 11.38 23.98 1.85
N GLY A 239 12.54 23.50 2.23
CA GLY A 239 13.19 22.35 1.60
C GLY A 239 12.29 21.10 1.53
N GLN A 240 11.48 20.89 2.58
CA GLN A 240 10.50 19.82 2.62
C GLN A 240 9.53 19.84 1.41
N HIS A 241 9.04 21.03 1.02
CA HIS A 241 8.13 21.15 -0.13
C HIS A 241 8.75 20.57 -1.41
N PHE A 242 10.02 20.86 -1.68
CA PHE A 242 10.70 20.37 -2.88
C PHE A 242 10.93 18.86 -2.83
N ILE A 243 11.26 18.33 -1.65
CA ILE A 243 11.38 16.89 -1.44
C ILE A 243 10.04 16.18 -1.66
N ASP A 244 8.96 16.69 -1.07
CA ASP A 244 7.61 16.10 -1.21
C ASP A 244 7.16 16.04 -2.68
N VAL A 245 7.46 17.09 -3.45
CA VAL A 245 7.17 17.11 -4.89
C VAL A 245 8.04 16.10 -5.64
N LEU A 246 9.34 16.06 -5.38
CA LEU A 246 10.24 15.10 -6.02
C LEU A 246 9.91 13.65 -5.66
N GLU A 247 9.54 13.38 -4.40
CA GLU A 247 9.06 12.07 -3.95
C GLU A 247 7.76 11.69 -4.67
N THR A 248 6.80 12.62 -4.75
CA THR A 248 5.56 12.43 -5.50
C THR A 248 5.80 12.13 -6.99
N CYS A 249 6.93 12.57 -7.53
CA CYS A 249 7.35 12.30 -8.91
C CYS A 249 8.26 11.07 -9.05
N ASP A 250 8.48 10.30 -8.00
CA ASP A 250 9.37 9.14 -7.93
C ASP A 250 10.85 9.47 -8.26
N CYS A 251 11.25 10.76 -8.14
CA CYS A 251 12.61 11.23 -8.42
C CYS A 251 13.55 11.05 -7.23
N VAL A 252 13.01 11.01 -6.01
CA VAL A 252 13.76 10.78 -4.77
C VAL A 252 13.09 9.71 -3.93
N ILE A 253 13.87 9.05 -3.10
CA ILE A 253 13.39 8.03 -2.16
C ILE A 253 14.11 8.18 -0.82
N TRP A 254 13.39 8.00 0.29
CA TRP A 254 13.99 7.90 1.60
C TRP A 254 14.58 6.51 1.83
N GLY A 255 15.84 6.43 2.24
CA GLY A 255 16.52 5.18 2.57
C GLY A 255 17.78 5.44 3.40
N ASP A 256 18.10 4.54 4.32
CA ASP A 256 19.28 4.61 5.17
C ASP A 256 19.43 5.93 5.97
N GLY A 257 18.28 6.52 6.36
CA GLY A 257 18.23 7.75 7.14
C GLY A 257 18.53 9.03 6.35
N ALA A 258 18.47 8.99 5.02
CA ALA A 258 18.70 10.11 4.13
C ALA A 258 17.83 10.02 2.86
N TRP A 259 17.70 11.14 2.15
CA TRP A 259 17.11 11.20 0.83
C TRP A 259 18.14 10.80 -0.23
N ASN A 260 17.71 9.97 -1.17
CA ASN A 260 18.52 9.44 -2.26
C ASN A 260 17.87 9.80 -3.60
N LEU A 261 18.69 10.12 -4.60
CA LEU A 261 18.22 10.33 -5.97
C LEU A 261 17.98 8.98 -6.65
N THR A 262 16.81 8.79 -7.27
CA THR A 262 16.50 7.60 -8.05
C THR A 262 17.11 7.66 -9.46
N ASP A 263 17.06 6.55 -10.21
CA ASP A 263 17.49 6.54 -11.62
C ASP A 263 16.59 7.45 -12.47
N LEU A 264 15.28 7.50 -12.16
CA LEU A 264 14.37 8.44 -12.80
C LEU A 264 14.76 9.88 -12.46
N GLY A 265 15.10 10.16 -11.18
CA GLY A 265 15.58 11.47 -10.75
C GLY A 265 16.83 11.91 -11.54
N ARG A 266 17.81 11.03 -11.74
CA ARG A 266 18.99 11.31 -12.57
C ARG A 266 18.64 11.65 -14.02
N ALA A 267 17.70 10.91 -14.62
CA ALA A 267 17.23 11.19 -15.98
C ALA A 267 16.52 12.55 -16.08
N MET A 268 15.68 12.89 -15.10
CA MET A 268 14.99 14.18 -15.06
C MET A 268 15.94 15.36 -14.78
N LEU A 269 16.96 15.17 -13.94
CA LEU A 269 18.01 16.16 -13.76
C LEU A 269 18.77 16.45 -15.06
N ALA A 270 19.11 15.42 -15.82
CA ALA A 270 19.75 15.60 -17.12
C ALA A 270 18.84 16.38 -18.10
N GLU A 271 17.53 16.14 -18.07
CA GLU A 271 16.55 16.89 -18.87
C GLU A 271 16.51 18.37 -18.46
N LEU A 272 16.47 18.68 -17.15
CA LEU A 272 16.54 20.06 -16.66
C LEU A 272 17.80 20.79 -17.07
N LYS A 273 18.97 20.13 -17.01
CA LYS A 273 20.26 20.70 -17.42
C LYS A 273 20.25 21.00 -18.94
N SER A 274 19.77 20.08 -19.76
CA SER A 274 19.68 20.27 -21.20
C SER A 274 18.72 21.41 -21.59
N ALA A 275 17.60 21.56 -20.86
CA ALA A 275 16.65 22.65 -21.11
C ALA A 275 17.21 24.04 -20.74
N LYS A 276 18.19 24.12 -19.84
CA LYS A 276 18.84 25.37 -19.45
C LYS A 276 19.91 25.82 -20.45
N GLU A 277 20.49 24.86 -21.20
CA GLU A 277 21.54 25.12 -22.19
C GLU A 277 20.97 25.49 -23.59
N ALA A 278 19.68 25.21 -23.84
CA ALA A 278 18.98 25.47 -25.11
C ALA A 278 18.34 26.87 -25.13
#